data_d8483e338891a35b574247b1cffc0d88
#
_entry.id   d8483e338891a35b574247b1cffc0d88
#
_cell.length_a   1.000
_cell.length_b   1.000
_cell.length_c   1.000
_cell.angle_alpha   90.00
_cell.angle_beta   90.00
_cell.angle_gamma   90.00
#
_symmetry.space_group_name_H-M   'P 1'
#
loop_
_entity.id
_entity.type
_entity.pdbx_description
1 polymer ?
#
loop_
_entity_poly.entity_id
_entity_poly.type
_entity_poly.pdbx_seq_one_letter_code
_entity_poly.pdbx_strand_id
1 'polypeptide(L)'
;PHAANIVLGSGIPMTMMGLDVTHQVNVNRNIMNYMEENNNKSSKFFSELMEFYTIFHKELYETEDTPLHDPCVIAYLLDPSIFSGKLVNVIVEEDSELTRGETVVDWLGVTKRKPNCFVMDKADDKKFFQLLKNKFATLP
;
A
#
# COMPACT_ATOMS: atom_id res chain seq x y z
N PRO A 1 -18.90 -4.32 -3.33
CA PRO A 1 -19.14 -3.00 -2.74
C PRO A 1 -19.96 -3.06 -1.46
N HIS A 2 -21.13 -3.72 -1.45
CA HIS A 2 -22.04 -3.79 -0.29
C HIS A 2 -21.38 -4.31 0.98
N ALA A 3 -20.61 -5.42 0.91
CA ALA A 3 -19.88 -5.96 2.04
C ALA A 3 -18.86 -4.96 2.61
N ALA A 4 -18.17 -4.22 1.73
CA ALA A 4 -17.21 -3.21 2.15
C ALA A 4 -17.90 -2.04 2.87
N ASN A 5 -19.07 -1.56 2.39
CA ASN A 5 -19.85 -0.54 3.08
C ASN A 5 -20.38 -0.99 4.45
N ILE A 6 -20.79 -2.26 4.58
CA ILE A 6 -21.17 -2.84 5.89
C ILE A 6 -19.99 -2.77 6.87
N VAL A 7 -18.80 -3.15 6.43
CA VAL A 7 -17.58 -3.10 7.26
C VAL A 7 -17.23 -1.65 7.62
N LEU A 8 -17.21 -0.73 6.65
CA LEU A 8 -16.94 0.69 6.89
C LEU A 8 -17.97 1.34 7.82
N GLY A 9 -19.23 0.90 7.77
CA GLY A 9 -20.31 1.37 8.64
C GLY A 9 -20.36 0.71 10.03
N SER A 10 -19.55 -0.32 10.29
CA SER A 10 -19.64 -1.14 11.51
C SER A 10 -19.20 -0.45 12.81
N GLY A 11 -18.44 0.65 12.70
CA GLY A 11 -17.84 1.33 13.85
C GLY A 11 -16.56 0.66 14.39
N ILE A 12 -16.09 -0.41 13.80
CA ILE A 12 -14.79 -1.02 14.12
C ILE A 12 -13.68 -0.05 13.68
N PRO A 13 -12.67 0.23 14.52
CA PRO A 13 -11.51 1.03 14.12
C PRO A 13 -10.80 0.41 12.92
N MET A 14 -10.66 1.18 11.84
CA MET A 14 -10.05 0.71 10.59
C MET A 14 -8.95 1.66 10.14
N THR A 15 -7.90 1.07 9.55
CA THR A 15 -6.87 1.79 8.81
C THR A 15 -6.84 1.26 7.38
N MET A 16 -6.92 2.15 6.41
CA MET A 16 -6.92 1.80 4.99
C MET A 16 -5.58 2.19 4.35
N MET A 17 -4.95 1.21 3.71
CA MET A 17 -3.81 1.38 2.81
C MET A 17 -4.32 1.30 1.36
N GLY A 18 -4.83 2.42 0.84
CA GLY A 18 -5.32 2.49 -0.52
C GLY A 18 -4.19 2.61 -1.55
N LEU A 19 -4.55 2.56 -2.84
CA LEU A 19 -3.59 2.68 -3.95
C LEU A 19 -2.84 4.02 -3.92
N ASP A 20 -3.47 5.09 -3.44
CA ASP A 20 -2.85 6.42 -3.31
C ASP A 20 -1.55 6.39 -2.49
N VAL A 21 -1.50 5.56 -1.46
CA VAL A 21 -0.31 5.41 -0.61
C VAL A 21 0.60 4.27 -1.07
N THR A 22 0.04 3.14 -1.49
CA THR A 22 0.87 1.98 -1.86
C THR A 22 1.64 2.21 -3.15
N HIS A 23 1.13 3.02 -4.09
CA HIS A 23 1.85 3.46 -5.28
C HIS A 23 3.01 4.44 -5.00
N GLN A 24 3.23 4.85 -3.75
CA GLN A 24 4.42 5.60 -3.35
C GLN A 24 5.58 4.70 -2.93
N VAL A 25 5.32 3.39 -2.79
CA VAL A 25 6.32 2.39 -2.37
C VAL A 25 6.61 1.48 -3.56
N ASN A 26 7.53 1.92 -4.42
CA ASN A 26 7.81 1.25 -5.68
C ASN A 26 9.17 0.54 -5.67
N VAL A 27 9.17 -0.72 -6.11
CA VAL A 27 10.38 -1.48 -6.40
C VAL A 27 10.81 -1.20 -7.83
N ASN A 28 12.07 -0.84 -7.99
CA ASN A 28 12.76 -0.74 -9.28
C ASN A 28 14.12 -1.43 -9.18
N ARG A 29 14.91 -1.40 -10.24
CA ARG A 29 16.23 -2.05 -10.27
C ARG A 29 17.16 -1.59 -9.14
N ASN A 30 17.14 -0.32 -8.76
CA ASN A 30 17.97 0.20 -7.67
C ASN A 30 17.57 -0.39 -6.32
N ILE A 31 16.28 -0.55 -6.07
CA ILE A 31 15.78 -1.18 -4.85
C ILE A 31 16.12 -2.67 -4.82
N MET A 32 15.98 -3.38 -5.95
CA MET A 32 16.40 -4.79 -6.02
C MET A 32 17.88 -4.96 -5.69
N ASN A 33 18.75 -4.16 -6.31
CA ASN A 33 20.18 -4.17 -6.01
C ASN A 33 20.47 -3.86 -4.53
N TYR A 34 19.76 -2.86 -3.96
CA TYR A 34 19.89 -2.51 -2.56
C TYR A 34 19.48 -3.66 -1.62
N MET A 35 18.47 -4.42 -1.97
CA MET A 35 18.05 -5.61 -1.21
C MET A 35 19.07 -6.75 -1.32
N GLU A 36 19.65 -6.96 -2.50
CA GLU A 36 20.64 -8.01 -2.76
C GLU A 36 21.97 -7.82 -2.00
N GLU A 37 22.28 -6.60 -1.55
CA GLU A 37 23.44 -6.36 -0.68
C GLU A 37 23.42 -7.20 0.61
N ASN A 38 22.27 -7.71 1.05
CA ASN A 38 22.19 -8.66 2.17
C ASN A 38 22.86 -10.00 1.86
N ASN A 39 23.06 -10.33 0.59
CA ASN A 39 23.73 -11.53 0.10
C ASN A 39 23.17 -12.83 0.73
N ASN A 40 21.85 -12.93 0.88
CA ASN A 40 21.17 -14.10 1.41
C ASN A 40 20.08 -14.61 0.45
N LYS A 41 19.57 -15.82 0.71
CA LYS A 41 18.56 -16.47 -0.15
C LYS A 41 17.26 -15.70 -0.23
N SER A 42 16.83 -15.10 0.88
CA SER A 42 15.57 -14.36 0.95
C SER A 42 15.61 -13.10 0.11
N SER A 43 16.70 -12.34 0.14
CA SER A 43 16.88 -11.15 -0.69
C SER A 43 16.98 -11.50 -2.18
N LYS A 44 17.67 -12.59 -2.52
CA LYS A 44 17.71 -13.08 -3.89
C LYS A 44 16.33 -13.49 -4.39
N PHE A 45 15.59 -14.26 -3.59
CA PHE A 45 14.23 -14.66 -3.93
C PHE A 45 13.30 -13.45 -4.12
N PHE A 46 13.44 -12.44 -3.26
CA PHE A 46 12.69 -11.18 -3.42
C PHE A 46 12.97 -10.54 -4.79
N SER A 47 14.24 -10.41 -5.18
CA SER A 47 14.60 -9.81 -6.48
C SER A 47 14.06 -10.63 -7.66
N GLU A 48 14.18 -11.96 -7.63
CA GLU A 48 13.65 -12.84 -8.67
C GLU A 48 12.10 -12.72 -8.78
N LEU A 49 11.42 -12.63 -7.64
CA LEU A 49 9.96 -12.43 -7.60
C LEU A 49 9.57 -11.07 -8.19
N MET A 50 10.29 -10.02 -7.83
CA MET A 50 10.02 -8.67 -8.32
C MET A 50 10.34 -8.52 -9.80
N GLU A 51 11.38 -9.18 -10.33
CA GLU A 51 11.62 -9.23 -11.77
C GLU A 51 10.43 -9.83 -12.52
N PHE A 52 9.90 -10.95 -12.04
CA PHE A 52 8.73 -11.57 -12.63
C PHE A 52 7.49 -10.64 -12.57
N TYR A 53 7.26 -10.02 -11.42
CA TYR A 53 6.11 -9.13 -11.23
C TYR A 53 6.22 -7.85 -12.08
N THR A 54 7.42 -7.31 -12.26
CA THR A 54 7.68 -6.13 -13.10
C THR A 54 7.36 -6.38 -14.57
N ILE A 55 7.56 -7.59 -15.10
CA ILE A 55 7.19 -7.93 -16.48
C ILE A 55 5.71 -7.69 -16.70
N PHE A 56 4.86 -8.23 -15.85
CA PHE A 56 3.41 -8.05 -15.93
C PHE A 56 3.00 -6.59 -15.74
N HIS A 57 3.62 -5.90 -14.79
CA HIS A 57 3.30 -4.50 -14.48
C HIS A 57 3.68 -3.57 -15.64
N LYS A 58 4.83 -3.83 -16.28
CA LYS A 58 5.29 -3.07 -17.45
C LYS A 58 4.37 -3.22 -18.65
N GLU A 59 3.86 -4.42 -18.91
CA GLU A 59 2.89 -4.67 -19.99
C GLU A 59 1.59 -3.89 -19.79
N LEU A 60 1.17 -3.69 -18.54
CA LEU A 60 -0.11 -3.08 -18.23
C LEU A 60 -0.05 -1.55 -18.04
N TYR A 61 1.04 -1.05 -17.45
CA TYR A 61 1.16 0.35 -17.02
C TYR A 61 2.30 1.12 -17.69
N GLU A 62 3.07 0.49 -18.57
CA GLU A 62 4.20 1.08 -19.29
C GLU A 62 5.29 1.68 -18.38
N THR A 63 5.43 1.14 -17.14
CA THR A 63 6.44 1.57 -16.15
C THR A 63 7.22 0.39 -15.61
N GLU A 64 8.47 0.63 -15.21
CA GLU A 64 9.31 -0.34 -14.49
C GLU A 64 9.19 -0.22 -12.97
N ASP A 65 8.53 0.83 -12.48
CA ASP A 65 8.24 1.01 -11.06
C ASP A 65 7.06 0.13 -10.66
N THR A 66 7.30 -0.81 -9.76
CA THR A 66 6.33 -1.84 -9.37
C THR A 66 5.92 -1.64 -7.90
N PRO A 67 4.67 -1.26 -7.62
CA PRO A 67 4.24 -0.96 -6.27
C PRO A 67 4.15 -2.22 -5.39
N LEU A 68 4.51 -2.06 -4.11
CA LEU A 68 4.28 -3.04 -3.07
C LEU A 68 3.00 -2.66 -2.30
N HIS A 69 1.95 -3.47 -2.47
CA HIS A 69 0.65 -3.18 -1.83
C HIS A 69 0.57 -3.79 -0.42
N ASP A 70 0.49 -5.11 -0.32
CA ASP A 70 0.29 -5.82 0.94
C ASP A 70 1.41 -5.60 1.97
N PRO A 71 2.69 -5.53 1.58
CA PRO A 71 3.77 -5.26 2.51
C PRO A 71 3.65 -3.93 3.25
N CYS A 72 2.94 -2.93 2.69
CA CYS A 72 2.69 -1.64 3.36
C CYS A 72 1.92 -1.81 4.67
N VAL A 73 0.95 -2.74 4.71
CA VAL A 73 0.17 -3.02 5.92
C VAL A 73 1.06 -3.57 7.03
N ILE A 74 1.94 -4.51 6.69
CA ILE A 74 2.87 -5.11 7.66
C ILE A 74 3.90 -4.08 8.12
N ALA A 75 4.43 -3.26 7.20
CA ALA A 75 5.36 -2.19 7.54
C ALA A 75 4.74 -1.18 8.52
N TYR A 76 3.47 -0.81 8.31
CA TYR A 76 2.74 0.07 9.23
C TYR A 76 2.59 -0.53 10.63
N LEU A 77 2.32 -1.83 10.74
CA LEU A 77 2.24 -2.50 12.05
C LEU A 77 3.59 -2.58 12.77
N LEU A 78 4.69 -2.64 12.02
CA LEU A 78 6.05 -2.70 12.57
C LEU A 78 6.61 -1.31 12.92
N ASP A 79 6.35 -0.33 12.08
CA ASP A 79 6.77 1.07 12.25
C ASP A 79 5.73 2.03 11.64
N PRO A 80 4.75 2.48 12.44
CA PRO A 80 3.74 3.43 11.96
C PRO A 80 4.29 4.75 11.43
N SER A 81 5.53 5.13 11.81
CA SER A 81 6.15 6.41 11.40
C SER A 81 6.50 6.46 9.90
N ILE A 82 6.44 5.32 9.21
CA ILE A 82 6.64 5.22 7.75
C ILE A 82 5.48 5.88 7.00
N PHE A 83 4.30 5.89 7.58
CA PHE A 83 3.09 6.36 6.91
C PHE A 83 2.44 7.51 7.67
N SER A 84 1.74 8.35 6.94
CA SER A 84 0.83 9.34 7.53
C SER A 84 -0.49 9.35 6.81
N GLY A 85 -1.52 9.81 7.51
CA GLY A 85 -2.88 9.80 7.01
C GLY A 85 -3.82 10.59 7.91
N LYS A 86 -5.11 10.40 7.71
CA LYS A 86 -6.13 11.20 8.38
C LYS A 86 -7.39 10.37 8.62
N LEU A 87 -8.03 10.60 9.75
CA LEU A 87 -9.33 10.02 10.06
C LEU A 87 -10.40 10.76 9.26
N VAL A 88 -11.04 10.09 8.31
CA VAL A 88 -11.99 10.68 7.37
C VAL A 88 -13.19 9.76 7.16
N ASN A 89 -14.22 10.26 6.47
CA ASN A 89 -15.32 9.41 6.03
C ASN A 89 -14.93 8.71 4.72
N VAL A 90 -15.19 7.42 4.68
CA VAL A 90 -15.02 6.58 3.49
C VAL A 90 -16.33 5.83 3.25
N ILE A 91 -16.77 5.83 2.02
CA ILE A 91 -17.87 4.98 1.53
C ILE A 91 -17.43 4.28 0.25
N VAL A 92 -18.13 3.23 -0.11
CA VAL A 92 -17.93 2.53 -1.38
C VAL A 92 -19.13 2.80 -2.29
N GLU A 93 -18.87 3.17 -3.54
CA GLU A 93 -19.92 3.36 -4.54
C GLU A 93 -20.56 2.01 -4.89
N GLU A 94 -21.88 1.93 -4.79
CA GLU A 94 -22.62 0.67 -4.97
C GLU A 94 -23.43 0.61 -6.26
N ASP A 95 -23.88 1.75 -6.76
CA ASP A 95 -24.91 1.83 -7.79
C ASP A 95 -24.40 2.34 -9.14
N SER A 96 -23.35 3.16 -9.16
CA SER A 96 -22.83 3.76 -10.40
C SER A 96 -22.30 2.68 -11.36
N GLU A 97 -22.77 2.71 -12.59
CA GLU A 97 -22.28 1.82 -13.66
C GLU A 97 -20.78 2.00 -13.92
N LEU A 98 -20.27 3.23 -13.78
CA LEU A 98 -18.87 3.56 -14.08
C LEU A 98 -17.92 3.33 -12.90
N THR A 99 -18.34 3.69 -11.68
CA THR A 99 -17.48 3.75 -10.51
C THR A 99 -17.85 2.76 -9.39
N ARG A 100 -18.67 1.77 -9.69
CA ARG A 100 -19.09 0.75 -8.73
C ARG A 100 -17.89 0.02 -8.14
N GLY A 101 -17.76 0.09 -6.82
CA GLY A 101 -16.65 -0.50 -6.07
C GLY A 101 -15.54 0.50 -5.73
N GLU A 102 -15.59 1.73 -6.26
CA GLU A 102 -14.67 2.79 -5.91
C GLU A 102 -14.83 3.20 -4.43
N THR A 103 -13.72 3.37 -3.74
CA THR A 103 -13.68 3.92 -2.39
C THR A 103 -13.66 5.44 -2.46
N VAL A 104 -14.74 6.08 -2.04
CA VAL A 104 -14.87 7.54 -2.03
C VAL A 104 -14.44 8.08 -0.68
N VAL A 105 -13.32 8.80 -0.66
CA VAL A 105 -12.70 9.35 0.55
C VAL A 105 -13.00 10.84 0.69
N ASP A 106 -13.68 11.24 1.75
CA ASP A 106 -14.01 12.65 2.02
C ASP A 106 -12.86 13.37 2.74
N TRP A 107 -11.80 13.66 2.00
CA TRP A 107 -10.60 14.34 2.51
C TRP A 107 -10.85 15.72 3.13
N LEU A 108 -11.84 16.42 2.62
CA LEU A 108 -12.15 17.81 3.01
C LEU A 108 -13.33 17.92 3.99
N GLY A 109 -14.02 16.83 4.30
CA GLY A 109 -15.19 16.83 5.18
C GLY A 109 -16.41 17.51 4.55
N VAL A 110 -16.48 17.56 3.22
CA VAL A 110 -17.55 18.26 2.47
C VAL A 110 -18.91 17.61 2.70
N THR A 111 -18.95 16.28 2.82
CA THR A 111 -20.20 15.52 3.03
C THR A 111 -20.76 15.66 4.44
N LYS A 112 -19.98 16.18 5.39
CA LYS A 112 -20.32 16.25 6.83
C LYS A 112 -20.66 14.89 7.46
N ARG A 113 -20.33 13.79 6.81
CA ARG A 113 -20.49 12.45 7.37
C ARG A 113 -19.47 12.21 8.47
N LYS A 114 -19.83 11.40 9.45
CA LYS A 114 -18.94 11.04 10.55
C LYS A 114 -17.74 10.26 10.01
N PRO A 115 -16.48 10.62 10.38
CA PRO A 115 -15.31 9.84 10.03
C PRO A 115 -15.41 8.39 10.53
N ASN A 116 -14.98 7.43 9.72
CA ASN A 116 -15.10 6.00 9.99
C ASN A 116 -13.83 5.20 9.68
N CYS A 117 -12.86 5.82 9.00
CA CYS A 117 -11.64 5.11 8.61
C CYS A 117 -10.43 6.05 8.68
N PHE A 118 -9.30 5.56 9.21
CA PHE A 118 -8.02 6.25 9.12
C PHE A 118 -7.40 5.88 7.78
N VAL A 119 -7.32 6.84 6.85
CA VAL A 119 -6.84 6.60 5.49
C VAL A 119 -5.43 7.13 5.37
N MET A 120 -4.50 6.26 4.95
CA MET A 120 -3.12 6.65 4.68
C MET A 120 -3.03 7.31 3.31
N ASP A 121 -2.27 8.43 3.22
CA ASP A 121 -2.08 9.21 2.01
C ASP A 121 -0.61 9.48 1.67
N LYS A 122 0.31 9.24 2.61
CA LYS A 122 1.74 9.42 2.41
C LYS A 122 2.55 8.26 2.95
N ALA A 123 3.60 7.89 2.22
CA ALA A 123 4.60 6.92 2.63
C ALA A 123 6.02 7.51 2.52
N ASP A 124 6.88 7.18 3.47
CA ASP A 124 8.33 7.39 3.39
C ASP A 124 8.96 6.11 2.81
N ASP A 125 9.12 6.07 1.49
CA ASP A 125 9.65 4.93 0.77
C ASP A 125 11.05 4.53 1.23
N LYS A 126 11.89 5.49 1.60
CA LYS A 126 13.24 5.23 2.09
C LYS A 126 13.23 4.49 3.42
N LYS A 127 12.41 4.94 4.37
CA LYS A 127 12.23 4.23 5.64
C LYS A 127 11.62 2.85 5.43
N PHE A 128 10.65 2.73 4.52
CA PHE A 128 10.04 1.46 4.18
C PHE A 128 11.09 0.45 3.69
N PHE A 129 11.89 0.80 2.68
CA PHE A 129 12.90 -0.11 2.15
C PHE A 129 14.06 -0.36 3.12
N GLN A 130 14.39 0.61 3.97
CA GLN A 130 15.35 0.37 5.07
C GLN A 130 14.82 -0.65 6.07
N LEU A 131 13.55 -0.55 6.48
CA LEU A 131 12.89 -1.52 7.35
C LEU A 131 12.91 -2.91 6.70
N LEU A 132 12.49 -2.99 5.43
CA LEU A 132 12.42 -4.24 4.68
C LEU A 132 13.80 -4.90 4.59
N LYS A 133 14.82 -4.16 4.18
CA LYS A 133 16.22 -4.65 4.11
C LYS A 133 16.71 -5.19 5.45
N ASN A 134 16.49 -4.44 6.52
CA ASN A 134 16.91 -4.86 7.87
C ASN A 134 16.22 -6.18 8.29
N LYS A 135 14.95 -6.34 7.95
CA LYS A 135 14.22 -7.59 8.25
C LYS A 135 14.73 -8.75 7.41
N PHE A 136 14.98 -8.54 6.12
CA PHE A 136 15.53 -9.57 5.24
C PHE A 136 16.95 -9.97 5.64
N ALA A 137 17.76 -9.07 6.19
CA ALA A 137 19.10 -9.40 6.70
C ALA A 137 19.07 -10.45 7.84
N THR A 138 17.93 -10.61 8.53
CA THR A 138 17.77 -11.62 9.59
C THR A 138 17.23 -12.96 9.09
N LEU A 139 16.92 -13.06 7.81
CA LEU A 139 16.41 -14.27 7.16
C LEU A 139 17.55 -15.05 6.49
N PRO A 140 17.35 -16.36 6.25
CA PRO A 140 18.35 -17.19 5.58
C PRO A 140 18.56 -16.81 4.10
#